data_ff628d0b46ec03a31c6146a1dc26eb4b
#
_entry.id   ff628d0b46ec03a31c6146a1dc26eb4b
#
_cell.length_a   1.000
_cell.length_b   1.000
_cell.length_c   1.000
_cell.angle_alpha   90.00
_cell.angle_beta   90.00
_cell.angle_gamma   90.00
#
_symmetry.space_group_name_H-M   'P 1'
#
loop_
_entity.id
_entity.type
_entity.pdbx_description
1 polymer ?
#
loop_
_entity_poly.entity_id
_entity_poly.type
_entity_poly.pdbx_seq_one_letter_code
_entity_poly.pdbx_strand_id
1 'polypeptide(L)'
;MKIVVIGGTGLIGSKVVQKLKARGHDALAAAPNTGVDTITGNGLAEALTGAEVVVDVSNSPSFEEHAAMKFFETAGRNITAAETAAGTRHHVALSVVGTDRLQESGYFRAKLAQEQLIESSSVPYTLIHATQFFEFIRTIAQISTVGDTVRLPPVQFQPMAADDVAAAIVDVALADPLNAMIEIAGPETFRLDEAVRKVLVCDGDPHTVIADPAAPYYGVRVSDRTLVPEAGARLGSTTLDWWVANVPPPPKAAAAAPVAEPAH
;
A
#
# COMPACT_ATOMS: atom_id res chain seq x y z
N MET A 1 -8.17 7.79 22.54
CA MET A 1 -7.71 8.79 21.54
C MET A 1 -8.67 8.78 20.37
N LYS A 2 -8.92 9.93 19.74
CA LYS A 2 -9.55 10.01 18.42
C LYS A 2 -8.47 9.85 17.35
N ILE A 3 -8.61 8.86 16.47
CA ILE A 3 -7.66 8.56 15.40
C ILE A 3 -8.43 8.55 14.07
N VAL A 4 -7.98 9.35 13.11
CA VAL A 4 -8.61 9.42 11.78
C VAL A 4 -7.74 8.65 10.79
N VAL A 5 -8.35 7.73 10.05
CA VAL A 5 -7.67 6.89 9.07
C VAL A 5 -8.09 7.34 7.67
N ILE A 6 -7.23 8.10 6.99
CA ILE A 6 -7.41 8.50 5.59
C ILE A 6 -7.18 7.27 4.70
N GLY A 7 -8.11 7.01 3.77
CA GLY A 7 -8.16 5.73 3.06
C GLY A 7 -8.75 4.58 3.91
N GLY A 8 -9.46 4.93 4.99
CA GLY A 8 -9.96 4.03 6.02
C GLY A 8 -10.95 2.94 5.57
N THR A 9 -11.44 2.99 4.34
CA THR A 9 -12.31 1.96 3.75
C THR A 9 -11.57 1.02 2.78
N GLY A 10 -10.27 1.28 2.51
CA GLY A 10 -9.44 0.45 1.64
C GLY A 10 -8.91 -0.82 2.31
N LEU A 11 -8.07 -1.57 1.59
CA LEU A 11 -7.49 -2.85 2.04
C LEU A 11 -6.80 -2.73 3.40
N ILE A 12 -5.89 -1.79 3.54
CA ILE A 12 -5.13 -1.58 4.78
C ILE A 12 -5.97 -0.78 5.78
N GLY A 13 -6.59 0.31 5.33
CA GLY A 13 -7.31 1.24 6.20
C GLY A 13 -8.45 0.60 6.99
N SER A 14 -9.25 -0.28 6.37
CA SER A 14 -10.34 -0.99 7.06
C SER A 14 -9.82 -1.88 8.20
N LYS A 15 -8.69 -2.55 7.99
CA LYS A 15 -8.02 -3.38 9.01
C LYS A 15 -7.44 -2.52 10.15
N VAL A 16 -6.84 -1.38 9.82
CA VAL A 16 -6.34 -0.42 10.81
C VAL A 16 -7.50 0.10 11.68
N VAL A 17 -8.59 0.55 11.07
CA VAL A 17 -9.79 1.01 11.79
C VAL A 17 -10.34 -0.08 12.71
N GLN A 18 -10.45 -1.31 12.21
CA GLN A 18 -10.93 -2.45 13.01
C GLN A 18 -10.02 -2.73 14.22
N LYS A 19 -8.70 -2.78 14.00
CA LYS A 19 -7.71 -3.07 15.05
C LYS A 19 -7.65 -1.95 16.10
N LEU A 20 -7.76 -0.68 15.70
CA LEU A 20 -7.81 0.46 16.61
C LEU A 20 -9.08 0.41 17.49
N LYS A 21 -10.25 0.14 16.89
CA LYS A 21 -11.51 -0.03 17.63
C LYS A 21 -11.44 -1.20 18.61
N ALA A 22 -10.83 -2.31 18.21
CA ALA A 22 -10.64 -3.47 19.10
C ALA A 22 -9.72 -3.16 20.29
N ARG A 23 -8.83 -2.15 20.17
CA ARG A 23 -8.00 -1.64 21.27
C ARG A 23 -8.66 -0.49 22.07
N GLY A 24 -9.95 -0.21 21.85
CA GLY A 24 -10.71 0.80 22.59
C GLY A 24 -10.52 2.24 22.17
N HIS A 25 -9.98 2.49 20.96
CA HIS A 25 -9.80 3.83 20.41
C HIS A 25 -10.99 4.27 19.57
N ASP A 26 -11.27 5.59 19.53
CA ASP A 26 -12.24 6.18 18.63
C ASP A 26 -11.62 6.34 17.23
N ALA A 27 -11.77 5.31 16.39
CA ALA A 27 -11.20 5.27 15.05
C ALA A 27 -12.24 5.61 13.98
N LEU A 28 -12.00 6.70 13.25
CA LEU A 28 -12.85 7.17 12.14
C LEU A 28 -12.24 6.77 10.80
N ALA A 29 -13.01 6.05 9.96
CA ALA A 29 -12.64 5.82 8.57
C ALA A 29 -12.97 7.05 7.73
N ALA A 30 -11.97 7.69 7.14
CA ALA A 30 -12.11 8.85 6.28
C ALA A 30 -11.78 8.46 4.82
N ALA A 31 -12.78 8.54 3.95
CA ALA A 31 -12.70 8.21 2.54
C ALA A 31 -13.85 8.87 1.76
N PRO A 32 -13.81 8.97 0.41
CA PRO A 32 -14.91 9.59 -0.35
C PRO A 32 -16.29 8.99 -0.08
N ASN A 33 -16.37 7.67 0.09
CA ASN A 33 -17.62 6.97 0.42
C ASN A 33 -18.10 7.18 1.87
N THR A 34 -17.30 7.80 2.72
CA THR A 34 -17.69 8.23 4.07
C THR A 34 -17.84 9.75 4.20
N GLY A 35 -17.80 10.46 3.08
CA GLY A 35 -17.99 11.92 3.02
C GLY A 35 -16.70 12.75 3.23
N VAL A 36 -15.52 12.11 3.21
CA VAL A 36 -14.23 12.80 3.36
C VAL A 36 -13.42 12.67 2.08
N ASP A 37 -13.22 13.77 1.37
CA ASP A 37 -12.44 13.81 0.12
C ASP A 37 -11.20 14.68 0.32
N THR A 38 -10.03 14.06 0.29
CA THR A 38 -8.74 14.74 0.48
C THR A 38 -8.33 15.60 -0.71
N ILE A 39 -8.90 15.37 -1.91
CA ILE A 39 -8.60 16.17 -3.11
C ILE A 39 -9.37 17.50 -3.10
N THR A 40 -10.64 17.47 -2.72
CA THR A 40 -11.45 18.68 -2.63
C THR A 40 -11.41 19.36 -1.26
N GLY A 41 -10.94 18.65 -0.22
CA GLY A 41 -10.98 19.07 1.17
C GLY A 41 -12.34 18.89 1.84
N ASN A 42 -13.36 18.42 1.12
CA ASN A 42 -14.71 18.25 1.68
C ASN A 42 -14.71 17.25 2.83
N GLY A 43 -15.31 17.64 3.96
CA GLY A 43 -15.42 16.84 5.18
C GLY A 43 -14.11 16.63 5.95
N LEU A 44 -12.96 17.08 5.42
CA LEU A 44 -11.65 16.80 6.02
C LEU A 44 -11.44 17.54 7.35
N ALA A 45 -11.72 18.84 7.39
CA ALA A 45 -11.59 19.63 8.61
C ALA A 45 -12.52 19.13 9.73
N GLU A 46 -13.75 18.75 9.40
CA GLU A 46 -14.72 18.19 10.34
C GLU A 46 -14.23 16.81 10.88
N ALA A 47 -13.76 15.95 10.00
CA ALA A 47 -13.22 14.64 10.38
C ALA A 47 -12.03 14.78 11.35
N LEU A 48 -11.12 15.75 11.10
CA LEU A 48 -9.93 15.94 11.90
C LEU A 48 -10.17 16.73 13.19
N THR A 49 -11.34 17.35 13.40
CA THR A 49 -11.66 18.05 14.65
C THR A 49 -11.45 17.15 15.86
N GLY A 50 -10.50 17.49 16.74
CA GLY A 50 -10.13 16.71 17.92
C GLY A 50 -9.37 15.40 17.64
N ALA A 51 -8.90 15.20 16.42
CA ALA A 51 -8.04 14.06 16.10
C ALA A 51 -6.65 14.24 16.70
N GLU A 52 -6.23 13.27 17.50
CA GLU A 52 -4.91 13.24 18.10
C GLU A 52 -3.87 12.64 17.12
N VAL A 53 -4.29 11.66 16.34
CA VAL A 53 -3.46 10.95 15.37
C VAL A 53 -4.19 10.87 14.04
N VAL A 54 -3.48 11.08 12.94
CA VAL A 54 -3.94 10.81 11.58
C VAL A 54 -3.09 9.71 10.98
N VAL A 55 -3.75 8.70 10.43
CA VAL A 55 -3.11 7.59 9.71
C VAL A 55 -3.46 7.73 8.23
N ASP A 56 -2.49 8.07 7.40
CA ASP A 56 -2.67 8.17 5.93
C ASP A 56 -2.22 6.87 5.24
N VAL A 57 -3.21 6.08 4.84
CA VAL A 57 -3.04 4.89 4.01
C VAL A 57 -3.75 5.05 2.66
N SER A 58 -3.96 6.30 2.26
CA SER A 58 -4.56 6.60 0.94
C SER A 58 -3.59 6.25 -0.19
N ASN A 59 -4.16 5.91 -1.34
CA ASN A 59 -3.39 5.63 -2.55
C ASN A 59 -4.06 6.27 -3.77
N SER A 60 -3.24 6.64 -4.76
CA SER A 60 -3.75 7.14 -6.03
C SER A 60 -4.58 6.06 -6.74
N PRO A 61 -5.74 6.40 -7.31
CA PRO A 61 -6.52 5.47 -8.13
C PRO A 61 -5.84 5.13 -9.46
N SER A 62 -4.79 5.88 -9.83
CA SER A 62 -4.01 5.69 -11.06
C SER A 62 -2.53 5.59 -10.74
N PHE A 63 -1.82 4.70 -11.45
CA PHE A 63 -0.36 4.60 -11.42
C PHE A 63 0.32 5.45 -12.52
N GLU A 64 -0.47 6.16 -13.34
CA GLU A 64 0.04 7.12 -14.31
C GLU A 64 0.69 8.30 -13.56
N GLU A 65 1.89 8.71 -13.99
CA GLU A 65 2.74 9.66 -13.29
C GLU A 65 2.03 10.97 -12.93
N HIS A 66 1.44 11.64 -13.92
CA HIS A 66 0.81 12.94 -13.69
C HIS A 66 -0.40 12.84 -12.75
N ALA A 67 -1.20 11.78 -12.91
CA ALA A 67 -2.37 11.55 -12.07
C ALA A 67 -1.95 11.22 -10.63
N ALA A 68 -0.94 10.35 -10.45
CA ALA A 68 -0.41 10.00 -9.14
C ALA A 68 0.23 11.21 -8.44
N MET A 69 1.07 11.98 -9.17
CA MET A 69 1.69 13.20 -8.63
C MET A 69 0.65 14.20 -8.16
N LYS A 70 -0.34 14.50 -9.02
CA LYS A 70 -1.43 15.42 -8.68
C LYS A 70 -2.21 14.94 -7.45
N PHE A 71 -2.47 13.62 -7.36
CA PHE A 71 -3.17 13.05 -6.21
C PHE A 71 -2.38 13.27 -4.92
N PHE A 72 -1.14 12.78 -4.84
CA PHE A 72 -0.37 12.82 -3.60
C PHE A 72 0.00 14.25 -3.18
N GLU A 73 0.32 15.14 -4.11
CA GLU A 73 0.56 16.54 -3.79
C GLU A 73 -0.69 17.26 -3.29
N THR A 74 -1.84 17.06 -3.94
CA THR A 74 -3.07 17.74 -3.55
C THR A 74 -3.60 17.21 -2.23
N ALA A 75 -3.69 15.89 -2.08
CA ALA A 75 -4.13 15.25 -0.84
C ALA A 75 -3.19 15.59 0.31
N GLY A 76 -1.86 15.48 0.10
CA GLY A 76 -0.87 15.78 1.11
C GLY A 76 -0.96 17.20 1.64
N ARG A 77 -1.06 18.22 0.76
CA ARG A 77 -1.25 19.62 1.18
C ARG A 77 -2.53 19.84 1.97
N ASN A 78 -3.64 19.25 1.52
CA ASN A 78 -4.92 19.39 2.20
C ASN A 78 -4.91 18.71 3.58
N ILE A 79 -4.35 17.50 3.67
CA ILE A 79 -4.23 16.75 4.92
C ILE A 79 -3.36 17.51 5.92
N THR A 80 -2.13 17.91 5.54
CA THR A 80 -1.21 18.59 6.44
C THR A 80 -1.72 19.95 6.90
N ALA A 81 -2.42 20.69 6.05
CA ALA A 81 -3.09 21.94 6.43
C ALA A 81 -4.21 21.72 7.45
N ALA A 82 -5.05 20.69 7.24
CA ALA A 82 -6.14 20.35 8.17
C ALA A 82 -5.61 19.82 9.51
N GLU A 83 -4.56 19.01 9.51
CA GLU A 83 -3.87 18.52 10.71
C GLU A 83 -3.28 19.65 11.54
N THR A 84 -2.61 20.59 10.90
CA THR A 84 -2.05 21.78 11.56
C THR A 84 -3.15 22.59 12.23
N ALA A 85 -4.28 22.81 11.53
CA ALA A 85 -5.42 23.54 12.06
C ALA A 85 -6.11 22.80 13.22
N ALA A 86 -6.14 21.46 13.17
CA ALA A 86 -6.73 20.61 14.22
C ALA A 86 -5.83 20.40 15.44
N GLY A 87 -4.53 20.74 15.34
CA GLY A 87 -3.55 20.46 16.38
C GLY A 87 -3.22 18.98 16.51
N THR A 88 -3.22 18.23 15.40
CA THR A 88 -2.84 16.81 15.33
C THR A 88 -1.42 16.64 15.87
N ARG A 89 -1.20 15.61 16.67
CA ARG A 89 0.08 15.36 17.35
C ARG A 89 0.96 14.33 16.65
N HIS A 90 0.39 13.52 15.77
CA HIS A 90 1.13 12.48 15.04
C HIS A 90 0.48 12.18 13.70
N HIS A 91 1.24 12.36 12.62
CA HIS A 91 0.91 11.90 11.28
C HIS A 91 1.63 10.58 11.01
N VAL A 92 0.92 9.51 10.74
CA VAL A 92 1.48 8.21 10.34
C VAL A 92 1.14 7.96 8.88
N ALA A 93 2.14 7.86 8.01
CA ALA A 93 1.90 7.61 6.60
C ALA A 93 2.47 6.26 6.13
N LEU A 94 1.69 5.54 5.33
CA LEU A 94 2.12 4.33 4.66
C LEU A 94 2.74 4.64 3.31
N SER A 95 3.99 4.25 3.14
CA SER A 95 4.73 4.32 1.89
C SER A 95 5.29 2.94 1.52
N VAL A 96 6.24 2.91 0.59
CA VAL A 96 6.71 1.65 -0.02
C VAL A 96 8.23 1.55 0.12
N VAL A 97 8.73 0.38 0.51
CA VAL A 97 10.17 0.07 0.46
C VAL A 97 10.68 0.26 -0.96
N GLY A 98 11.77 1.00 -1.11
CA GLY A 98 12.36 1.32 -2.39
C GLY A 98 11.80 2.58 -3.07
N THR A 99 10.99 3.39 -2.37
CA THR A 99 10.49 4.68 -2.89
C THR A 99 11.63 5.55 -3.41
N ASP A 100 12.75 5.60 -2.71
CA ASP A 100 13.96 6.35 -3.09
C ASP A 100 14.77 5.68 -4.24
N ARG A 101 14.62 4.37 -4.42
CA ARG A 101 15.41 3.55 -5.38
C ARG A 101 14.71 3.37 -6.73
N LEU A 102 13.39 3.54 -6.79
CA LEU A 102 12.56 3.31 -7.99
C LEU A 102 12.17 4.61 -8.72
N GLN A 103 13.05 5.59 -8.74
CA GLN A 103 12.79 6.93 -9.28
C GLN A 103 12.60 6.99 -10.82
N GLU A 104 12.85 5.90 -11.54
CA GLU A 104 12.42 5.78 -12.94
C GLU A 104 10.90 5.67 -13.08
N SER A 105 10.20 5.21 -12.03
CA SER A 105 8.74 5.14 -11.99
C SER A 105 8.10 6.47 -11.57
N GLY A 106 7.16 6.98 -12.37
CA GLY A 106 6.38 8.17 -12.02
C GLY A 106 5.58 8.04 -10.74
N TYR A 107 5.06 6.83 -10.47
CA TYR A 107 4.36 6.55 -9.21
C TYR A 107 5.28 6.69 -7.98
N PHE A 108 6.52 6.16 -8.04
CA PHE A 108 7.45 6.29 -6.92
C PHE A 108 7.98 7.71 -6.75
N ARG A 109 8.12 8.49 -7.84
CA ARG A 109 8.36 9.94 -7.72
C ARG A 109 7.23 10.65 -7.00
N ALA A 110 5.98 10.29 -7.30
CA ALA A 110 4.82 10.84 -6.63
C ALA A 110 4.74 10.45 -5.15
N LYS A 111 5.12 9.21 -4.79
CA LYS A 111 5.23 8.78 -3.39
C LYS A 111 6.32 9.56 -2.66
N LEU A 112 7.48 9.76 -3.26
CA LEU A 112 8.55 10.55 -2.66
C LEU A 112 8.11 12.01 -2.43
N ALA A 113 7.34 12.60 -3.35
CA ALA A 113 6.79 13.94 -3.16
C ALA A 113 5.79 13.99 -1.97
N GLN A 114 4.98 12.95 -1.76
CA GLN A 114 4.14 12.84 -0.54
C GLN A 114 4.98 12.80 0.73
N GLU A 115 6.03 11.99 0.77
CA GLU A 115 6.94 11.89 1.93
C GLU A 115 7.57 13.24 2.25
N GLN A 116 8.10 13.94 1.25
CA GLN A 116 8.70 15.27 1.40
C GLN A 116 7.71 16.33 1.92
N LEU A 117 6.45 16.27 1.49
CA LEU A 117 5.40 17.14 2.03
C LEU A 117 5.16 16.89 3.52
N ILE A 118 5.12 15.63 3.94
CA ILE A 118 4.94 15.24 5.33
C ILE A 118 6.14 15.69 6.17
N GLU A 119 7.36 15.41 5.71
CA GLU A 119 8.62 15.77 6.40
C GLU A 119 8.78 17.28 6.56
N SER A 120 8.32 18.07 5.59
CA SER A 120 8.37 19.54 5.65
C SER A 120 7.26 20.17 6.48
N SER A 121 6.26 19.38 6.91
CA SER A 121 5.16 19.88 7.74
C SER A 121 5.60 20.15 9.17
N SER A 122 4.79 20.93 9.91
CA SER A 122 5.02 21.18 11.35
C SER A 122 4.44 20.08 12.25
N VAL A 123 3.72 19.11 11.68
CA VAL A 123 3.10 18.01 12.43
C VAL A 123 4.13 16.89 12.63
N PRO A 124 4.37 16.44 13.88
CA PRO A 124 5.25 15.30 14.12
C PRO A 124 4.77 14.05 13.36
N TYR A 125 5.70 13.28 12.79
CA TYR A 125 5.34 12.22 11.88
C TYR A 125 6.11 10.91 12.11
N THR A 126 5.59 9.83 11.51
CA THR A 126 6.34 8.58 11.27
C THR A 126 5.96 8.05 9.89
N LEU A 127 6.96 7.90 9.01
CA LEU A 127 6.78 7.25 7.72
C LEU A 127 7.00 5.74 7.89
N ILE A 128 6.12 4.93 7.30
CA ILE A 128 6.24 3.48 7.28
C ILE A 128 6.45 3.04 5.85
N HIS A 129 7.64 2.56 5.52
CA HIS A 129 7.92 1.90 4.26
C HIS A 129 7.62 0.41 4.40
N ALA A 130 6.54 -0.04 3.78
CA ALA A 130 6.19 -1.45 3.73
C ALA A 130 6.71 -2.10 2.44
N THR A 131 7.14 -3.36 2.55
CA THR A 131 7.34 -4.18 1.35
C THR A 131 6.00 -4.50 0.69
N GLN A 132 6.02 -5.13 -0.48
CA GLN A 132 4.80 -5.47 -1.22
C GLN A 132 3.91 -6.42 -0.42
N PHE A 133 2.60 -6.38 -0.67
CA PHE A 133 1.65 -7.19 0.07
C PHE A 133 1.37 -8.51 -0.64
N PHE A 134 1.10 -9.56 0.10
CA PHE A 134 0.66 -10.85 -0.45
C PHE A 134 -0.56 -10.69 -1.36
N GLU A 135 -1.48 -9.79 -0.99
CA GLU A 135 -2.71 -9.48 -1.73
C GLU A 135 -2.45 -8.97 -3.15
N PHE A 136 -1.26 -8.39 -3.42
CA PHE A 136 -0.89 -7.91 -4.75
C PHE A 136 -0.14 -8.94 -5.61
N ILE A 137 0.23 -10.11 -5.09
CA ILE A 137 0.97 -11.13 -5.85
C ILE A 137 0.17 -11.55 -7.10
N ARG A 138 -1.15 -11.70 -6.99
CA ARG A 138 -2.03 -12.04 -8.13
C ARG A 138 -2.08 -10.91 -9.17
N THR A 139 -2.09 -9.66 -8.74
CA THR A 139 -2.03 -8.50 -9.64
C THR A 139 -0.68 -8.42 -10.34
N ILE A 140 0.42 -8.68 -9.62
CA ILE A 140 1.76 -8.75 -10.21
C ILE A 140 1.79 -9.82 -11.31
N ALA A 141 1.24 -11.01 -11.05
CA ALA A 141 1.12 -12.06 -12.06
C ALA A 141 0.34 -11.56 -13.29
N GLN A 142 -0.84 -10.98 -13.06
CA GLN A 142 -1.73 -10.52 -14.12
C GLN A 142 -1.08 -9.49 -15.04
N ILE A 143 -0.45 -8.45 -14.50
CA ILE A 143 0.20 -7.40 -15.30
C ILE A 143 1.48 -7.88 -16.02
N SER A 144 2.07 -8.99 -15.53
CA SER A 144 3.27 -9.60 -16.11
C SER A 144 2.95 -10.74 -17.08
N THR A 145 1.67 -10.95 -17.39
CA THR A 145 1.19 -12.04 -18.25
C THR A 145 1.20 -11.60 -19.72
N VAL A 146 1.81 -12.43 -20.57
CA VAL A 146 1.76 -12.30 -22.03
C VAL A 146 1.37 -13.68 -22.61
N GLY A 147 0.18 -13.79 -23.18
CA GLY A 147 -0.41 -15.08 -23.56
C GLY A 147 -0.60 -15.98 -22.34
N ASP A 148 -0.09 -17.19 -22.37
CA ASP A 148 -0.17 -18.16 -21.27
C ASP A 148 1.05 -18.11 -20.32
N THR A 149 1.86 -17.03 -20.41
CA THR A 149 3.14 -16.96 -19.70
C THR A 149 3.23 -15.70 -18.84
N VAL A 150 3.57 -15.88 -17.57
CA VAL A 150 3.93 -14.80 -16.63
C VAL A 150 5.44 -14.64 -16.64
N ARG A 151 5.96 -13.46 -17.03
CA ARG A 151 7.40 -13.17 -17.10
C ARG A 151 7.81 -12.24 -15.98
N LEU A 152 8.71 -12.69 -15.12
CA LEU A 152 9.10 -11.95 -13.92
C LEU A 152 10.63 -11.95 -13.73
N PRO A 153 11.21 -10.83 -13.25
CA PRO A 153 12.62 -10.79 -12.92
C PRO A 153 12.89 -11.69 -11.69
N PRO A 154 13.98 -12.48 -11.70
CA PRO A 154 14.33 -13.39 -10.59
C PRO A 154 15.05 -12.65 -9.46
N VAL A 155 14.47 -11.57 -8.97
CA VAL A 155 15.03 -10.70 -7.91
C VAL A 155 14.49 -11.08 -6.54
N GLN A 156 15.19 -10.65 -5.48
CA GLN A 156 14.76 -10.81 -4.10
C GLN A 156 13.45 -10.06 -3.85
N PHE A 157 12.52 -10.70 -3.15
CA PHE A 157 11.18 -10.23 -2.87
C PHE A 157 10.76 -10.66 -1.46
N GLN A 158 10.41 -9.72 -0.59
CA GLN A 158 10.07 -10.01 0.80
C GLN A 158 8.67 -9.47 1.16
N PRO A 159 7.61 -10.02 0.55
CA PRO A 159 6.26 -9.52 0.71
C PRO A 159 5.70 -9.84 2.10
N MET A 160 4.67 -9.10 2.53
CA MET A 160 4.02 -9.27 3.82
C MET A 160 2.49 -9.28 3.71
N ALA A 161 1.82 -9.84 4.70
CA ALA A 161 0.36 -9.84 4.76
C ALA A 161 -0.19 -8.44 5.09
N ALA A 162 -1.28 -8.03 4.44
CA ALA A 162 -1.97 -6.77 4.75
C ALA A 162 -2.41 -6.67 6.22
N ASP A 163 -2.65 -7.78 6.87
CA ASP A 163 -3.02 -7.83 8.29
C ASP A 163 -1.84 -7.47 9.21
N ASP A 164 -0.63 -7.93 8.87
CA ASP A 164 0.61 -7.58 9.57
C ASP A 164 0.99 -6.11 9.33
N VAL A 165 0.78 -5.59 8.10
CA VAL A 165 0.93 -4.16 7.80
C VAL A 165 0.03 -3.31 8.70
N ALA A 166 -1.26 -3.67 8.78
CA ALA A 166 -2.22 -2.95 9.61
C ALA A 166 -1.86 -3.03 11.10
N ALA A 167 -1.37 -4.17 11.58
CA ALA A 167 -0.91 -4.33 12.96
C ALA A 167 0.28 -3.41 13.26
N ALA A 168 1.28 -3.36 12.37
CA ALA A 168 2.44 -2.48 12.50
C ALA A 168 2.03 -1.00 12.50
N ILE A 169 1.13 -0.58 11.60
CA ILE A 169 0.60 0.79 11.55
C ILE A 169 -0.09 1.15 12.88
N VAL A 170 -0.91 0.27 13.43
CA VAL A 170 -1.61 0.51 14.70
C VAL A 170 -0.61 0.69 15.84
N ASP A 171 0.42 -0.15 15.91
CA ASP A 171 1.44 -0.02 16.96
C ASP A 171 2.20 1.32 16.85
N VAL A 172 2.53 1.77 15.62
CA VAL A 172 3.16 3.07 15.36
C VAL A 172 2.22 4.21 15.72
N ALA A 173 0.94 4.13 15.33
CA ALA A 173 -0.05 5.18 15.62
C ALA A 173 -0.30 5.38 17.12
N LEU A 174 -0.04 4.35 17.93
CA LEU A 174 -0.22 4.40 19.39
C LEU A 174 1.08 4.74 20.15
N ALA A 175 2.20 4.83 19.45
CA ALA A 175 3.49 5.24 19.98
C ALA A 175 3.76 6.75 19.78
N ASP A 176 4.83 7.26 20.35
CA ASP A 176 5.28 8.63 20.08
C ASP A 176 5.82 8.76 18.65
N PRO A 177 5.66 9.94 18.02
CA PRO A 177 6.20 10.21 16.68
C PRO A 177 7.73 10.08 16.67
N LEU A 178 8.24 9.43 15.62
CA LEU A 178 9.69 9.26 15.45
C LEU A 178 10.35 10.43 14.71
N ASN A 179 9.59 11.20 13.93
CA ASN A 179 10.09 12.17 12.95
C ASN A 179 11.14 11.53 12.01
N ALA A 180 10.86 10.33 11.62
CA ALA A 180 11.74 9.48 10.80
C ALA A 180 10.92 8.41 10.05
N MET A 181 11.61 7.68 9.17
CA MET A 181 11.10 6.53 8.47
C MET A 181 11.49 5.23 9.16
N ILE A 182 10.60 4.26 9.15
CA ILE A 182 10.87 2.85 9.50
C ILE A 182 10.44 1.94 8.37
N GLU A 183 11.11 0.79 8.25
CA GLU A 183 10.73 -0.24 7.29
C GLU A 183 10.04 -1.42 7.96
N ILE A 184 9.03 -1.97 7.28
CA ILE A 184 8.32 -3.19 7.68
C ILE A 184 8.29 -4.18 6.52
N ALA A 185 8.42 -5.48 6.81
CA ALA A 185 8.46 -6.54 5.80
C ALA A 185 7.86 -7.85 6.30
N GLY A 186 7.63 -8.79 5.40
CA GLY A 186 7.28 -10.16 5.75
C GLY A 186 8.44 -10.92 6.39
N PRO A 187 8.15 -12.07 7.02
CA PRO A 187 9.16 -12.87 7.71
C PRO A 187 10.07 -13.64 6.75
N GLU A 188 9.69 -13.76 5.48
CA GLU A 188 10.33 -14.64 4.52
C GLU A 188 10.75 -13.88 3.26
N THR A 189 11.96 -14.17 2.76
CA THR A 189 12.45 -13.66 1.47
C THR A 189 12.37 -14.74 0.41
N PHE A 190 11.88 -14.40 -0.76
CA PHE A 190 11.72 -15.28 -1.92
C PHE A 190 12.41 -14.68 -3.14
N ARG A 191 12.53 -15.46 -4.20
CA ARG A 191 12.60 -14.89 -5.55
C ARG A 191 11.18 -14.52 -6.00
N LEU A 192 11.03 -13.38 -6.67
CA LEU A 192 9.72 -12.88 -7.10
C LEU A 192 8.96 -13.91 -7.97
N ASP A 193 9.64 -14.52 -8.96
CA ASP A 193 9.05 -15.54 -9.83
C ASP A 193 8.63 -16.80 -9.05
N GLU A 194 9.35 -17.18 -8.01
CA GLU A 194 9.02 -18.32 -7.15
C GLU A 194 7.81 -18.06 -6.27
N ALA A 195 7.74 -16.87 -5.63
CA ALA A 195 6.59 -16.48 -4.82
C ALA A 195 5.31 -16.42 -5.66
N VAL A 196 5.37 -15.82 -6.85
CA VAL A 196 4.23 -15.77 -7.78
C VAL A 196 3.82 -17.16 -8.23
N ARG A 197 4.78 -18.01 -8.64
CA ARG A 197 4.50 -19.40 -9.04
C ARG A 197 3.80 -20.18 -7.93
N LYS A 198 4.26 -20.03 -6.69
CA LYS A 198 3.65 -20.69 -5.53
C LYS A 198 2.18 -20.30 -5.36
N VAL A 199 1.85 -19.01 -5.45
CA VAL A 199 0.47 -18.53 -5.32
C VAL A 199 -0.39 -19.04 -6.47
N LEU A 200 0.08 -18.95 -7.73
CA LEU A 200 -0.69 -19.42 -8.90
C LEU A 200 -0.95 -20.92 -8.85
N VAL A 201 0.03 -21.73 -8.41
CA VAL A 201 -0.17 -23.19 -8.22
C VAL A 201 -1.24 -23.46 -7.16
N CYS A 202 -1.22 -22.75 -6.03
CA CYS A 202 -2.25 -22.90 -4.98
C CYS A 202 -3.65 -22.47 -5.46
N ASP A 203 -3.72 -21.47 -6.35
CA ASP A 203 -4.98 -21.00 -6.93
C ASP A 203 -5.49 -21.89 -8.08
N GLY A 204 -4.73 -22.89 -8.52
CA GLY A 204 -5.04 -23.72 -9.70
C GLY A 204 -5.03 -22.91 -10.99
N ASP A 205 -4.19 -21.88 -11.07
CA ASP A 205 -4.02 -21.03 -12.24
C ASP A 205 -3.13 -21.74 -13.28
N PRO A 206 -3.53 -21.82 -14.57
CA PRO A 206 -2.81 -22.60 -15.60
C PRO A 206 -1.57 -21.89 -16.16
N HIS A 207 -1.34 -20.61 -15.88
CA HIS A 207 -0.24 -19.86 -16.47
C HIS A 207 1.12 -20.40 -16.05
N THR A 208 2.06 -20.41 -16.99
CA THR A 208 3.46 -20.80 -16.75
C THR A 208 4.26 -19.58 -16.31
N VAL A 209 4.92 -19.66 -15.14
CA VAL A 209 5.80 -18.59 -14.64
C VAL A 209 7.23 -18.83 -15.11
N ILE A 210 7.81 -17.84 -15.80
CA ILE A 210 9.19 -17.85 -16.32
C ILE A 210 10.01 -16.77 -15.65
N ALA A 211 11.18 -17.16 -15.14
CA ALA A 211 12.22 -16.23 -14.69
C ALA A 211 12.86 -15.56 -15.92
N ASP A 212 12.68 -14.26 -16.05
CA ASP A 212 13.24 -13.45 -17.13
C ASP A 212 13.96 -12.23 -16.56
N PRO A 213 15.33 -12.24 -16.55
CA PRO A 213 16.11 -11.11 -16.00
C PRO A 213 15.86 -9.78 -16.72
N ALA A 214 15.29 -9.79 -17.92
CA ALA A 214 14.96 -8.58 -18.68
C ALA A 214 13.52 -8.09 -18.42
N ALA A 215 12.69 -8.88 -17.74
CA ALA A 215 11.31 -8.49 -17.45
C ALA A 215 11.27 -7.29 -16.51
N PRO A 216 10.43 -6.27 -16.78
CA PRO A 216 10.26 -5.15 -15.88
C PRO A 216 9.32 -5.52 -14.71
N TYR A 217 9.46 -4.80 -13.61
CA TYR A 217 8.51 -4.77 -12.51
C TYR A 217 7.75 -3.43 -12.55
N TYR A 218 6.45 -3.45 -12.83
CA TYR A 218 5.66 -2.22 -13.06
C TYR A 218 6.34 -1.23 -14.04
N GLY A 219 6.92 -1.76 -15.11
CA GLY A 219 7.55 -0.95 -16.17
C GLY A 219 8.98 -0.49 -15.89
N VAL A 220 9.55 -0.78 -14.72
CA VAL A 220 10.92 -0.40 -14.35
C VAL A 220 11.81 -1.61 -14.11
N ARG A 221 13.13 -1.43 -14.25
CA ARG A 221 14.10 -2.46 -13.89
C ARG A 221 14.31 -2.50 -12.38
N VAL A 222 14.41 -3.70 -11.84
CA VAL A 222 14.65 -3.94 -10.42
C VAL A 222 15.89 -4.81 -10.22
N SER A 223 16.49 -4.70 -9.04
CA SER A 223 17.62 -5.50 -8.58
C SER A 223 17.27 -6.28 -7.32
N ASP A 224 18.16 -7.13 -6.86
CA ASP A 224 17.98 -7.92 -5.63
C ASP A 224 17.74 -7.07 -4.36
N ARG A 225 18.09 -5.78 -4.39
CA ARG A 225 17.88 -4.89 -3.24
C ARG A 225 16.65 -3.99 -3.36
N THR A 226 15.93 -4.07 -4.48
CA THR A 226 14.84 -3.10 -4.76
C THR A 226 13.57 -3.41 -3.98
N LEU A 227 13.22 -4.70 -3.84
CA LEU A 227 11.93 -5.15 -3.27
C LEU A 227 12.11 -5.82 -1.89
N VAL A 228 13.23 -5.57 -1.23
CA VAL A 228 13.53 -6.03 0.12
C VAL A 228 13.91 -4.84 1.01
N PRO A 229 13.64 -4.91 2.31
CA PRO A 229 13.97 -3.82 3.22
C PRO A 229 15.48 -3.78 3.50
N GLU A 230 15.93 -2.70 4.11
CA GLU A 230 17.26 -2.62 4.72
C GLU A 230 17.32 -3.42 6.03
N ALA A 231 18.54 -3.60 6.54
CA ALA A 231 18.74 -4.30 7.81
C ALA A 231 18.06 -3.56 8.97
N GLY A 232 17.37 -4.31 9.84
CA GLY A 232 16.66 -3.76 10.99
C GLY A 232 15.18 -3.48 10.76
N ALA A 233 14.63 -3.81 9.60
CA ALA A 233 13.19 -3.72 9.35
C ALA A 233 12.41 -4.56 10.37
N ARG A 234 11.25 -4.06 10.77
CA ARG A 234 10.31 -4.80 11.60
C ARG A 234 9.62 -5.88 10.76
N LEU A 235 9.71 -7.14 11.17
CA LEU A 235 9.12 -8.25 10.44
C LEU A 235 7.71 -8.57 10.94
N GLY A 236 6.80 -8.84 10.00
CA GLY A 236 5.53 -9.48 10.27
C GLY A 236 5.69 -10.95 10.66
N SER A 237 4.61 -11.61 11.02
CA SER A 237 4.61 -13.01 11.46
C SER A 237 3.94 -13.98 10.50
N THR A 238 3.13 -13.46 9.57
CA THR A 238 2.35 -14.28 8.63
C THR A 238 3.24 -14.77 7.50
N THR A 239 3.41 -16.10 7.40
CA THR A 239 4.16 -16.72 6.30
C THR A 239 3.29 -16.80 5.04
N LEU A 240 3.95 -16.87 3.88
CA LEU A 240 3.23 -17.02 2.60
C LEU A 240 2.45 -18.34 2.56
N ASP A 241 3.00 -19.42 3.12
CA ASP A 241 2.32 -20.72 3.20
C ASP A 241 1.04 -20.65 4.01
N TRP A 242 1.09 -20.02 5.16
CA TRP A 242 -0.10 -19.82 5.97
C TRP A 242 -1.13 -18.99 5.23
N TRP A 243 -0.69 -17.91 4.57
CA TRP A 243 -1.58 -16.99 3.86
C TRP A 243 -2.32 -17.66 2.70
N VAL A 244 -1.62 -18.40 1.83
CA VAL A 244 -2.26 -19.12 0.70
C VAL A 244 -3.22 -20.21 1.17
N ALA A 245 -2.96 -20.82 2.33
CA ALA A 245 -3.83 -21.85 2.89
C ALA A 245 -5.11 -21.29 3.55
N ASN A 246 -5.07 -20.05 4.04
CA ASN A 246 -6.15 -19.47 4.85
C ASN A 246 -6.88 -18.29 4.19
N VAL A 247 -6.29 -17.67 3.16
CA VAL A 247 -6.89 -16.53 2.44
C VAL A 247 -7.25 -16.98 1.02
N PRO A 248 -8.53 -17.25 0.75
CA PRO A 248 -8.93 -17.73 -0.57
C PRO A 248 -8.66 -16.68 -1.65
N PRO A 249 -8.44 -17.10 -2.90
CA PRO A 249 -8.37 -16.18 -4.02
C PRO A 249 -9.66 -15.38 -4.13
N PRO A 250 -9.62 -14.13 -4.63
CA PRO A 250 -10.82 -13.38 -4.91
C PRO A 250 -11.68 -14.18 -5.91
N PRO A 251 -13.03 -14.06 -5.80
CA PRO A 251 -13.90 -14.74 -6.76
C PRO A 251 -13.50 -14.33 -8.17
N LYS A 252 -13.33 -15.33 -9.07
CA LYS A 252 -13.05 -15.04 -10.48
C LYS A 252 -14.15 -14.10 -10.97
N ALA A 253 -13.77 -12.92 -11.46
CA ALA A 253 -14.72 -12.04 -12.12
C ALA A 253 -15.45 -12.85 -13.17
N ALA A 254 -16.80 -12.90 -13.13
CA ALA A 254 -17.58 -13.58 -14.14
C ALA A 254 -17.10 -13.04 -15.48
N ALA A 255 -16.67 -13.93 -16.38
CA ALA A 255 -16.18 -13.55 -17.70
C ALA A 255 -17.21 -12.59 -18.29
N ALA A 256 -16.79 -11.38 -18.63
CA ALA A 256 -17.67 -10.40 -19.23
C ALA A 256 -18.32 -11.08 -20.45
N ALA A 257 -19.66 -11.13 -20.46
CA ALA A 257 -20.38 -11.71 -21.58
C ALA A 257 -19.90 -11.01 -22.86
N PRO A 258 -19.64 -11.75 -23.96
CA PRO A 258 -19.18 -11.15 -25.20
C PRO A 258 -20.15 -10.04 -25.58
N VAL A 259 -19.62 -8.84 -25.78
CA VAL A 259 -20.38 -7.69 -26.29
C VAL A 259 -20.90 -8.14 -27.65
N ALA A 260 -22.23 -8.26 -27.79
CA ALA A 260 -22.84 -8.61 -29.05
C ALA A 260 -22.45 -7.53 -30.09
N GLU A 261 -21.82 -7.95 -31.19
CA GLU A 261 -21.57 -7.07 -32.33
C GLU A 261 -22.89 -6.47 -32.81
N PRO A 262 -22.96 -5.17 -33.09
CA PRO A 262 -24.14 -4.59 -33.69
C PRO A 262 -24.33 -5.21 -35.08
N ALA A 263 -25.51 -5.80 -35.30
CA ALA A 263 -25.92 -6.26 -36.62
C ALA A 263 -25.92 -5.08 -37.62
N HIS A 264 -25.31 -5.28 -38.77
CA HIS A 264 -25.25 -4.38 -39.92
C HIS A 264 -26.64 -4.11 -40.49
#